data_67729d5971c52eb20301439dd9e273d1
#
_entry.id   67729d5971c52eb20301439dd9e273d1
#
_cell.length_a   1.000
_cell.length_b   1.000
_cell.length_c   1.000
_cell.angle_alpha   90.00
_cell.angle_beta   90.00
_cell.angle_gamma   90.00
#
_symmetry.space_group_name_H-M   'P 1'
#
loop_
_entity.id
_entity.type
_entity.pdbx_description
1 polymer ?
#
loop_
_entity_poly.entity_id
_entity_poly.type
_entity_poly.pdbx_seq_one_letter_code
_entity_poly.pdbx_strand_id
1 'polypeptide(L)'
;AGNGATTAPTVTTQPDGTVEISVTSQTAGISTVTATINNSTLSQNVTFIADVRTAKIADLVVIKDGSEADGSTANTLRVKVTDAFGNTLAGQTVSVLGGNGATTAPTVITG
;
A
#
# COMPACT_ATOMS: atom_id res chain seq x y z
N ALA A 1 9.66 -12.44 12.31
CA ALA A 1 8.98 -11.16 12.12
C ALA A 1 7.54 -11.42 11.68
N GLY A 2 6.62 -10.53 12.04
CA GLY A 2 5.21 -10.66 11.69
C GLY A 2 4.84 -9.95 10.40
N ASN A 3 3.57 -10.06 10.00
CA ASN A 3 2.97 -9.36 8.85
C ASN A 3 3.72 -9.60 7.54
N GLY A 4 4.21 -10.82 7.31
CA GLY A 4 4.93 -11.18 6.09
C GLY A 4 6.35 -10.65 5.98
N ALA A 5 6.88 -9.98 6.99
CA ALA A 5 8.24 -9.49 7.00
C ALA A 5 9.25 -10.63 7.20
N THR A 6 10.42 -10.48 6.62
CA THR A 6 11.50 -11.45 6.72
C THR A 6 12.78 -10.80 7.22
N THR A 7 13.55 -11.58 7.97
CA THR A 7 14.84 -11.17 8.53
C THR A 7 15.78 -12.38 8.55
N ALA A 8 17.08 -12.15 8.75
CA ALA A 8 18.02 -13.24 9.00
C ALA A 8 17.59 -13.99 10.28
N PRO A 9 17.60 -15.34 10.29
CA PRO A 9 17.17 -16.11 11.46
C PRO A 9 18.10 -15.94 12.66
N THR A 10 19.39 -15.71 12.44
CA THR A 10 20.39 -15.44 13.48
C THR A 10 21.33 -14.35 13.05
N VAL A 11 21.82 -13.59 14.02
CA VAL A 11 22.83 -12.56 13.82
C VAL A 11 23.87 -12.65 14.93
N THR A 12 25.06 -12.13 14.68
CA THR A 12 26.17 -12.19 15.64
C THR A 12 26.59 -10.79 16.02
N THR A 13 26.64 -10.51 17.34
CA THR A 13 27.05 -9.20 17.84
C THR A 13 28.50 -8.90 17.53
N GLN A 14 28.78 -7.60 17.29
CA GLN A 14 30.12 -7.08 17.11
C GLN A 14 30.85 -6.97 18.47
N PRO A 15 32.16 -6.68 18.48
CA PRO A 15 32.91 -6.55 19.74
C PRO A 15 32.36 -5.52 20.71
N ASP A 16 31.63 -4.51 20.22
CA ASP A 16 30.97 -3.51 21.06
C ASP A 16 29.61 -3.99 21.63
N GLY A 17 29.21 -5.22 21.32
CA GLY A 17 27.96 -5.80 21.80
C GLY A 17 26.74 -5.44 20.97
N THR A 18 26.89 -4.74 19.84
CA THR A 18 25.76 -4.36 18.99
C THR A 18 25.78 -5.14 17.67
N VAL A 19 24.62 -5.23 17.02
CA VAL A 19 24.48 -5.75 15.66
C VAL A 19 23.23 -5.11 15.02
N GLU A 20 23.32 -4.81 13.75
CA GLU A 20 22.18 -4.31 12.99
C GLU A 20 21.39 -5.48 12.39
N ILE A 21 20.07 -5.36 12.45
CA ILE A 21 19.14 -6.35 11.89
C ILE A 21 18.35 -5.67 10.79
N SER A 22 18.40 -6.24 9.57
CA SER A 22 17.65 -5.74 8.43
C SER A 22 16.37 -6.55 8.27
N VAL A 23 15.24 -5.86 8.10
CA VAL A 23 13.93 -6.47 7.94
C VAL A 23 13.31 -5.96 6.65
N THR A 24 12.77 -6.87 5.85
CA THR A 24 12.10 -6.52 4.58
C THR A 24 10.70 -7.07 4.56
N SER A 25 9.79 -6.42 3.79
CA SER A 25 8.41 -6.88 3.65
C SER A 25 7.82 -6.37 2.34
N GLN A 26 6.89 -7.15 1.78
CA GLN A 26 6.03 -6.73 0.66
C GLN A 26 4.65 -6.29 1.14
N THR A 27 4.38 -6.35 2.44
CA THR A 27 3.09 -6.01 3.03
C THR A 27 3.23 -4.75 3.86
N ALA A 28 2.45 -3.71 3.53
CA ALA A 28 2.40 -2.49 4.32
C ALA A 28 1.74 -2.76 5.68
N GLY A 29 2.18 -2.04 6.68
CA GLY A 29 1.68 -2.16 8.05
C GLY A 29 2.80 -2.38 9.06
N ILE A 30 2.40 -2.77 10.26
CA ILE A 30 3.32 -2.96 11.37
C ILE A 30 3.78 -4.41 11.43
N SER A 31 5.10 -4.61 11.51
CA SER A 31 5.73 -5.91 11.73
C SER A 31 6.43 -5.90 13.08
N THR A 32 6.21 -6.92 13.88
CA THR A 32 6.88 -7.08 15.17
C THR A 32 8.11 -7.96 15.01
N VAL A 33 9.27 -7.44 15.40
CA VAL A 33 10.55 -8.14 15.35
C VAL A 33 10.95 -8.51 16.78
N THR A 34 11.25 -9.78 17.00
CA THR A 34 11.63 -10.32 18.32
C THR A 34 13.05 -10.86 18.26
N ALA A 35 13.89 -10.38 19.16
CA ALA A 35 15.27 -10.86 19.33
C ALA A 35 15.40 -11.63 20.63
N THR A 36 16.07 -12.79 20.59
CA THR A 36 16.22 -13.67 21.74
C THR A 36 17.65 -14.16 21.86
N ILE A 37 18.20 -14.09 23.07
CA ILE A 37 19.46 -14.75 23.42
C ILE A 37 19.31 -15.33 24.85
N ASN A 38 19.67 -16.59 25.01
CA ASN A 38 19.48 -17.31 26.28
C ASN A 38 18.02 -17.20 26.75
N ASN A 39 17.77 -16.63 27.94
CA ASN A 39 16.41 -16.40 28.44
C ASN A 39 15.96 -14.95 28.32
N SER A 40 16.67 -14.14 27.51
CA SER A 40 16.37 -12.71 27.33
C SER A 40 15.72 -12.50 25.97
N THR A 41 14.56 -11.85 25.95
CA THR A 41 13.79 -11.56 24.75
C THR A 41 13.29 -10.12 24.77
N LEU A 42 13.51 -9.40 23.68
CA LEU A 42 12.93 -8.07 23.46
C LEU A 42 12.31 -8.01 22.08
N SER A 43 11.24 -7.25 21.97
CA SER A 43 10.53 -7.05 20.72
C SER A 43 10.39 -5.56 20.40
N GLN A 44 10.41 -5.21 19.12
CA GLN A 44 10.12 -3.88 18.62
C GLN A 44 9.26 -3.96 17.37
N ASN A 45 8.48 -2.93 17.16
CA ASN A 45 7.67 -2.80 15.95
C ASN A 45 8.39 -1.95 14.93
N VAL A 46 8.34 -2.38 13.67
CA VAL A 46 8.77 -1.59 12.53
C VAL A 46 7.58 -1.43 11.58
N THR A 47 7.53 -0.34 10.83
CA THR A 47 6.41 -0.02 9.94
C THR A 47 6.89 -0.02 8.51
N PHE A 48 6.15 -0.71 7.64
CA PHE A 48 6.34 -0.67 6.19
C PHE A 48 5.18 0.08 5.55
N ILE A 49 5.49 0.89 4.56
CA ILE A 49 4.49 1.66 3.80
C ILE A 49 4.39 1.11 2.38
N ALA A 50 3.26 1.38 1.71
CA ALA A 50 3.06 0.99 0.32
C ALA A 50 4.08 1.68 -0.59
N ASP A 51 4.49 1.00 -1.66
CA ASP A 51 5.51 1.49 -2.60
C ASP A 51 4.86 2.33 -3.70
N VAL A 52 4.93 3.67 -3.57
CA VAL A 52 4.34 4.59 -4.56
C VAL A 52 5.00 4.49 -5.93
N ARG A 53 6.23 3.97 -6.02
CA ARG A 53 6.95 3.84 -7.30
C ARG A 53 6.37 2.75 -8.19
N THR A 54 5.63 1.81 -7.61
CA THR A 54 4.97 0.72 -8.35
C THR A 54 3.45 0.89 -8.38
N ALA A 55 2.95 2.11 -8.18
CA ALA A 55 1.52 2.42 -8.18
C ALA A 55 0.86 1.99 -9.48
N LYS A 56 -0.29 1.33 -9.36
CA LYS A 56 -1.09 0.88 -10.51
C LYS A 56 -2.57 0.96 -10.17
N ILE A 57 -3.40 1.01 -11.21
CA ILE A 57 -4.85 0.86 -11.04
C ILE A 57 -5.14 -0.63 -10.88
N ALA A 58 -5.56 -1.01 -9.67
CA ALA A 58 -5.87 -2.39 -9.35
C ALA A 58 -7.31 -2.76 -9.69
N ASP A 59 -8.21 -1.76 -9.66
CA ASP A 59 -9.63 -2.00 -9.91
C ASP A 59 -10.30 -0.73 -10.39
N LEU A 60 -11.34 -0.90 -11.22
CA LEU A 60 -12.21 0.16 -11.70
C LEU A 60 -13.63 -0.41 -11.76
N VAL A 61 -14.51 0.08 -10.89
CA VAL A 61 -15.85 -0.49 -10.68
C VAL A 61 -16.90 0.59 -10.91
N VAL A 62 -17.95 0.24 -11.64
CA VAL A 62 -19.12 1.08 -11.81
C VAL A 62 -19.99 0.96 -10.55
N ILE A 63 -20.24 2.09 -9.87
CA ILE A 63 -21.05 2.16 -8.66
C ILE A 63 -22.50 2.52 -9.00
N LYS A 64 -22.67 3.49 -9.91
CA LYS A 64 -23.99 3.93 -10.39
C LYS A 64 -23.96 4.02 -11.91
N ASP A 65 -24.91 3.37 -12.55
CA ASP A 65 -25.04 3.32 -14.00
C ASP A 65 -26.52 3.59 -14.39
N GLY A 66 -26.74 3.79 -15.67
CA GLY A 66 -28.09 4.00 -16.21
C GLY A 66 -28.66 5.39 -15.96
N SER A 67 -27.82 6.38 -15.63
CA SER A 67 -28.25 7.76 -15.45
C SER A 67 -28.69 8.39 -16.76
N GLU A 68 -29.68 9.29 -16.71
CA GLU A 68 -30.17 9.99 -17.89
C GLU A 68 -29.10 10.93 -18.48
N ALA A 69 -29.02 10.96 -19.79
CA ALA A 69 -28.05 11.79 -20.51
C ALA A 69 -28.56 13.24 -20.62
N ASP A 70 -28.79 13.88 -19.47
CA ASP A 70 -29.32 15.23 -19.38
C ASP A 70 -28.26 16.32 -19.12
N GLY A 71 -26.98 15.91 -19.03
CA GLY A 71 -25.85 16.79 -18.73
C GLY A 71 -25.69 17.10 -17.23
N SER A 72 -26.58 16.63 -16.37
CA SER A 72 -26.58 16.92 -14.92
C SER A 72 -26.54 15.67 -14.06
N THR A 73 -27.13 14.57 -14.51
CA THR A 73 -27.21 13.32 -13.76
C THR A 73 -25.96 12.49 -14.02
N ALA A 74 -25.24 12.10 -12.98
CA ALA A 74 -23.95 11.44 -13.09
C ALA A 74 -24.05 9.93 -12.88
N ASN A 75 -23.29 9.17 -13.65
CA ASN A 75 -22.84 7.83 -13.29
C ASN A 75 -21.57 7.93 -12.45
N THR A 76 -21.35 6.96 -11.59
CA THR A 76 -20.23 6.98 -10.64
C THR A 76 -19.42 5.71 -10.73
N LEU A 77 -18.10 5.87 -10.76
CA LEU A 77 -17.15 4.76 -10.73
C LEU A 77 -16.22 4.91 -9.52
N ARG A 78 -15.64 3.78 -9.10
CA ARG A 78 -14.60 3.75 -8.06
C ARG A 78 -13.31 3.22 -8.65
N VAL A 79 -12.21 3.95 -8.41
CA VAL A 79 -10.86 3.55 -8.78
C VAL A 79 -10.13 3.10 -7.52
N LYS A 80 -9.45 1.96 -7.59
CA LYS A 80 -8.56 1.49 -6.52
C LYS A 80 -7.13 1.47 -7.04
N VAL A 81 -6.23 2.12 -6.31
CA VAL A 81 -4.81 2.18 -6.62
C VAL A 81 -4.04 1.40 -5.57
N THR A 82 -3.16 0.53 -6.02
CA THR A 82 -2.27 -0.25 -5.16
C THR A 82 -0.84 -0.20 -5.70
N ASP A 83 0.12 -0.66 -4.89
CA ASP A 83 1.46 -0.95 -5.38
C ASP A 83 1.49 -2.31 -6.10
N ALA A 84 2.68 -2.73 -6.56
CA ALA A 84 2.85 -4.02 -7.25
C ALA A 84 2.52 -5.23 -6.37
N PHE A 85 2.47 -5.06 -5.05
CA PHE A 85 2.24 -6.13 -4.08
C PHE A 85 0.83 -6.10 -3.47
N GLY A 86 -0.05 -5.26 -3.99
CA GLY A 86 -1.44 -5.19 -3.55
C GLY A 86 -1.71 -4.27 -2.35
N ASN A 87 -0.72 -3.54 -1.86
CA ASN A 87 -0.92 -2.58 -0.77
C ASN A 87 -1.62 -1.33 -1.30
N THR A 88 -2.69 -0.89 -0.64
CA THR A 88 -3.46 0.28 -1.07
C THR A 88 -2.66 1.57 -0.93
N LEU A 89 -2.88 2.49 -1.87
CA LEU A 89 -2.20 3.78 -1.89
C LEU A 89 -3.23 4.91 -1.85
N ALA A 90 -3.11 5.78 -0.85
CA ALA A 90 -3.88 7.01 -0.73
C ALA A 90 -3.11 8.19 -1.32
N GLY A 91 -3.81 9.27 -1.64
CA GLY A 91 -3.18 10.53 -2.08
C GLY A 91 -2.57 10.46 -3.47
N GLN A 92 -2.93 9.47 -4.30
CA GLN A 92 -2.40 9.33 -5.66
C GLN A 92 -3.32 10.02 -6.66
N THR A 93 -2.72 10.74 -7.60
CA THR A 93 -3.44 11.44 -8.66
C THR A 93 -3.69 10.47 -9.82
N VAL A 94 -4.97 10.34 -10.22
CA VAL A 94 -5.39 9.47 -11.31
C VAL A 94 -5.96 10.34 -12.42
N SER A 95 -5.45 10.19 -13.65
CA SER A 95 -5.98 10.87 -14.83
C SER A 95 -7.20 10.15 -15.36
N VAL A 96 -8.25 10.89 -15.69
CA VAL A 96 -9.54 10.35 -16.13
C VAL A 96 -9.93 10.96 -17.47
N LEU A 97 -10.39 10.12 -18.40
CA LEU A 97 -10.86 10.56 -19.71
C LEU A 97 -12.19 9.88 -20.01
N GLY A 98 -13.19 10.69 -20.42
CA GLY A 98 -14.47 10.20 -20.90
C GLY A 98 -14.52 10.16 -22.43
N GLY A 99 -15.28 9.20 -22.97
CA GLY A 99 -15.56 9.08 -24.40
C GLY A 99 -16.98 9.46 -24.75
N ASN A 100 -17.32 9.45 -26.03
CA ASN A 100 -18.67 9.67 -26.53
C ASN A 100 -19.32 10.97 -26.01
N GLY A 101 -18.53 12.05 -25.88
CA GLY A 101 -19.03 13.33 -25.39
C GLY A 101 -19.25 13.40 -23.88
N ALA A 102 -18.94 12.36 -23.12
CA ALA A 102 -19.05 12.38 -21.65
C ALA A 102 -17.96 13.27 -21.05
N THR A 103 -18.32 13.92 -19.94
CA THR A 103 -17.39 14.79 -19.22
C THR A 103 -17.12 14.22 -17.83
N THR A 104 -15.88 14.34 -17.37
CA THR A 104 -15.44 13.94 -16.05
C THR A 104 -14.51 15.01 -15.48
N ALA A 105 -14.23 14.94 -14.17
CA ALA A 105 -13.08 15.62 -13.63
C ALA A 105 -11.82 15.09 -14.34
N PRO A 106 -10.88 15.94 -14.77
CA PRO A 106 -9.69 15.47 -15.50
C PRO A 106 -8.76 14.65 -14.63
N THR A 107 -8.75 14.89 -13.33
CA THR A 107 -7.97 14.13 -12.36
C THR A 107 -8.76 13.94 -11.08
N VAL A 108 -8.48 12.83 -10.40
CA VAL A 108 -9.02 12.55 -9.07
C VAL A 108 -7.88 12.06 -8.17
N ILE A 109 -8.07 12.17 -6.87
CA ILE A 109 -7.04 11.79 -5.89
C ILE A 109 -7.62 10.68 -5.02
N THR A 110 -6.85 9.60 -4.84
CA THR A 110 -7.27 8.49 -3.98
C THR A 110 -7.30 8.90 -2.52
N GLY A 111 -8.33 8.43 -1.83
CA GLY A 111 -8.53 8.71 -0.42
C GLY A 111 -7.83 7.74 0.52
#